data_b592534c3e546674c3bc90aaeaf4cba9
#
_entry.id   b592534c3e546674c3bc90aaeaf4cba9
#
_cell.length_a   1.000
_cell.length_b   1.000
_cell.length_c   1.000
_cell.angle_alpha   90.00
_cell.angle_beta   90.00
_cell.angle_gamma   90.00
#
_symmetry.space_group_name_H-M   'P 1'
#
loop_
_entity.id
_entity.type
_entity.pdbx_description
1 polymer ?
#
loop_
_entity_poly.entity_id
_entity_poly.type
_entity_poly.pdbx_seq_one_letter_code
_entity_poly.pdbx_strand_id
1 'polypeptide(L)'
;MKRAALALITACLAALASAPAQAEGLIAALSTHRIAIASNFTGDQLAVFGLVERDGRSVARADPYDIVVTVRGPRRMLIVREKERVGPIWINRNQRRFPDRSIYLSVATNRPIKEFLSEEAARRDKIGLANAQRPPTGFDFEFDIARFRDALIRILEGKQLYTLDERGVTFLSPALFSSQIKIPAIAPTGPYEVEVLLYAGGSILARQTTNFEVVKTGAEQRMTSAAHDRPLLYGLATVTVALLLGWLATVIFRRD
;
A
#
# COMPACT_ATOMS: atom_id res chain seq x y z
N MET A 1 -26.36 53.87 19.61
CA MET A 1 -26.98 53.14 18.49
C MET A 1 -26.06 53.02 17.27
N LYS A 2 -25.37 54.09 16.79
CA LYS A 2 -24.48 54.01 15.60
C LYS A 2 -23.29 53.07 15.72
N ARG A 3 -22.69 52.92 16.94
CA ARG A 3 -21.55 52.00 17.19
C ARG A 3 -21.97 50.51 17.19
N ALA A 4 -23.18 50.20 17.63
CA ALA A 4 -23.72 48.84 17.62
C ALA A 4 -24.08 48.38 16.17
N ALA A 5 -24.61 49.31 15.36
CA ALA A 5 -24.89 49.02 13.96
C ALA A 5 -23.61 48.76 13.13
N LEU A 6 -22.55 49.54 13.42
CA LEU A 6 -21.25 49.34 12.75
C LEU A 6 -20.59 48.01 13.11
N ALA A 7 -20.69 47.59 14.39
CA ALA A 7 -20.19 46.29 14.84
C ALA A 7 -20.95 45.10 14.22
N LEU A 8 -22.27 45.25 14.02
CA LEU A 8 -23.08 44.23 13.38
C LEU A 8 -22.75 44.09 11.89
N ILE A 9 -22.51 45.20 11.21
CA ILE A 9 -22.10 45.20 9.77
C ILE A 9 -20.73 44.56 9.60
N THR A 10 -19.76 44.86 10.48
CA THR A 10 -18.42 44.23 10.43
C THR A 10 -18.47 42.73 10.73
N ALA A 11 -19.29 42.31 11.68
CA ALA A 11 -19.49 40.89 11.97
C ALA A 11 -20.17 40.13 10.81
N CYS A 12 -21.16 40.72 10.14
CA CYS A 12 -21.76 40.17 8.94
C CYS A 12 -20.77 40.08 7.76
N LEU A 13 -19.95 41.14 7.54
CA LEU A 13 -18.91 41.10 6.50
C LEU A 13 -17.85 40.06 6.78
N ALA A 14 -17.44 39.85 8.03
CA ALA A 14 -16.50 38.78 8.42
C ALA A 14 -17.08 37.36 8.27
N ALA A 15 -18.38 37.19 8.51
CA ALA A 15 -19.07 35.93 8.29
C ALA A 15 -19.23 35.56 6.79
N LEU A 16 -19.37 36.58 5.91
CA LEU A 16 -19.42 36.34 4.46
C LEU A 16 -18.03 36.02 3.84
N ALA A 17 -16.93 36.35 4.52
CA ALA A 17 -15.58 36.08 4.03
C ALA A 17 -15.11 34.64 4.29
N SER A 18 -15.84 33.85 5.06
CA SER A 18 -15.56 32.43 5.34
C SER A 18 -16.32 31.48 4.40
N ALA A 19 -16.36 31.79 3.10
CA ALA A 19 -16.76 30.78 2.13
C ALA A 19 -15.74 29.64 2.16
N PRO A 20 -16.15 28.37 2.35
CA PRO A 20 -15.22 27.25 2.29
C PRO A 20 -14.56 27.29 0.90
N ALA A 21 -13.23 27.37 0.88
CA ALA A 21 -12.48 27.16 -0.34
C ALA A 21 -12.80 25.74 -0.79
N GLN A 22 -13.59 25.59 -1.84
CA GLN A 22 -13.86 24.28 -2.43
C GLN A 22 -12.55 23.74 -2.98
N ALA A 23 -12.03 22.71 -2.33
CA ALA A 23 -10.85 22.00 -2.78
C ALA A 23 -11.22 21.20 -4.05
N GLU A 24 -10.28 21.12 -4.99
CA GLU A 24 -10.43 20.26 -6.16
C GLU A 24 -10.73 18.82 -5.71
N GLY A 25 -11.72 18.17 -6.33
CA GLY A 25 -12.11 16.80 -6.00
C GLY A 25 -11.15 15.79 -6.63
N LEU A 26 -10.91 14.70 -5.93
CA LEU A 26 -10.17 13.55 -6.44
C LEU A 26 -11.03 12.30 -6.24
N ILE A 27 -11.36 11.63 -7.33
CA ILE A 27 -12.01 10.32 -7.30
C ILE A 27 -10.99 9.29 -7.75
N ALA A 28 -10.84 8.21 -6.99
CA ALA A 28 -9.98 7.09 -7.36
C ALA A 28 -10.72 5.76 -7.24
N ALA A 29 -10.52 4.89 -8.22
CA ALA A 29 -11.12 3.57 -8.30
C ALA A 29 -10.04 2.53 -8.61
N LEU A 30 -10.24 1.31 -8.12
CA LEU A 30 -9.38 0.16 -8.36
C LEU A 30 -10.05 -0.79 -9.36
N SER A 31 -9.24 -1.46 -10.21
CA SER A 31 -9.74 -2.50 -11.12
C SER A 31 -10.33 -3.69 -10.37
N THR A 32 -9.85 -3.97 -9.16
CA THR A 32 -10.38 -5.01 -8.27
C THR A 32 -10.13 -4.66 -6.81
N HIS A 33 -11.02 -5.11 -5.93
CA HIS A 33 -10.86 -4.97 -4.48
C HIS A 33 -10.34 -6.25 -3.82
N ARG A 34 -10.09 -7.30 -4.62
CA ARG A 34 -9.60 -8.57 -4.12
C ARG A 34 -8.67 -9.23 -5.12
N ILE A 35 -7.45 -9.53 -4.67
CA ILE A 35 -6.45 -10.27 -5.45
C ILE A 35 -6.28 -11.64 -4.83
N ALA A 36 -6.45 -12.68 -5.64
CA ALA A 36 -6.40 -14.07 -5.21
C ALA A 36 -5.03 -14.69 -5.54
N ILE A 37 -4.24 -15.03 -4.52
CA ILE A 37 -2.98 -15.74 -4.67
C ILE A 37 -3.24 -17.25 -4.64
N ALA A 38 -3.12 -17.91 -5.78
CA ALA A 38 -3.16 -19.37 -5.91
C ALA A 38 -1.73 -19.96 -5.85
N SER A 39 -1.61 -21.28 -5.75
CA SER A 39 -0.30 -21.97 -5.72
C SER A 39 0.55 -21.77 -6.98
N ASN A 40 -0.06 -21.46 -8.11
CA ASN A 40 0.59 -21.12 -9.39
C ASN A 40 0.66 -19.61 -9.66
N PHE A 41 0.47 -18.76 -8.63
CA PHE A 41 0.48 -17.31 -8.78
C PHE A 41 1.89 -16.82 -9.08
N THR A 42 2.07 -16.16 -10.22
CA THR A 42 3.34 -15.58 -10.67
C THR A 42 3.44 -14.06 -10.41
N GLY A 43 2.38 -13.47 -9.87
CA GLY A 43 2.17 -12.03 -9.67
C GLY A 43 0.93 -11.55 -10.40
N ASP A 44 0.42 -10.39 -10.00
CA ASP A 44 -0.75 -9.74 -10.61
C ASP A 44 -0.50 -8.24 -10.74
N GLN A 45 -1.36 -7.54 -11.47
CA GLN A 45 -1.31 -6.10 -11.66
C GLN A 45 -2.63 -5.48 -11.22
N LEU A 46 -2.54 -4.54 -10.30
CA LEU A 46 -3.66 -3.71 -9.89
C LEU A 46 -3.65 -2.42 -10.70
N ALA A 47 -4.70 -2.16 -11.47
CA ALA A 47 -4.87 -0.87 -12.10
C ALA A 47 -5.61 0.09 -11.15
N VAL A 48 -5.04 1.27 -10.98
CA VAL A 48 -5.63 2.39 -10.26
C VAL A 48 -6.00 3.44 -11.28
N PHE A 49 -7.27 3.84 -11.29
CA PHE A 49 -7.77 4.92 -12.13
C PHE A 49 -8.19 6.08 -11.23
N GLY A 50 -8.01 7.31 -11.71
CA GLY A 50 -8.51 8.44 -10.97
C GLY A 50 -8.89 9.60 -11.88
N LEU A 51 -9.87 10.35 -11.39
CA LEU A 51 -10.38 11.56 -12.04
C LEU A 51 -10.17 12.76 -11.13
N VAL A 52 -9.55 13.80 -11.65
CA VAL A 52 -9.46 15.11 -11.00
C VAL A 52 -10.70 15.90 -11.36
N GLU A 53 -11.56 16.12 -10.37
CA GLU A 53 -12.73 16.98 -10.54
C GLU A 53 -12.32 18.45 -10.37
N ARG A 54 -12.47 19.22 -11.44
CA ARG A 54 -12.28 20.66 -11.41
C ARG A 54 -13.58 21.31 -11.01
N ASP A 55 -13.57 22.13 -9.98
CA ASP A 55 -14.69 23.03 -9.75
C ASP A 55 -14.74 24.06 -10.89
N GLY A 56 -15.92 24.25 -11.48
CA GLY A 56 -16.13 25.24 -12.57
C GLY A 56 -15.82 26.68 -12.19
N ARG A 57 -15.49 26.94 -10.93
CA ARG A 57 -15.04 28.24 -10.38
C ARG A 57 -13.53 28.30 -10.16
N SER A 58 -12.81 27.20 -10.26
CA SER A 58 -11.35 27.21 -10.14
C SER A 58 -10.76 27.86 -11.39
N VAL A 59 -10.00 28.93 -11.20
CA VAL A 59 -9.19 29.53 -12.26
C VAL A 59 -8.24 28.46 -12.79
N ALA A 60 -8.15 28.33 -14.11
CA ALA A 60 -7.21 27.40 -14.73
C ALA A 60 -5.81 27.63 -14.16
N ARG A 61 -5.28 26.67 -13.40
CA ARG A 61 -3.94 26.79 -12.81
C ARG A 61 -2.91 26.66 -13.92
N ALA A 62 -1.87 27.48 -13.82
CA ALA A 62 -0.73 27.42 -14.73
C ALA A 62 0.13 26.18 -14.45
N ASP A 63 0.13 25.67 -13.20
CA ASP A 63 0.93 24.52 -12.80
C ASP A 63 0.24 23.20 -13.16
N PRO A 64 0.99 22.25 -13.72
CA PRO A 64 0.46 20.91 -14.00
C PRO A 64 0.11 20.17 -12.70
N TYR A 65 -0.85 19.28 -12.78
CA TYR A 65 -1.16 18.36 -11.68
C TYR A 65 -0.10 17.28 -11.57
N ASP A 66 0.24 16.96 -10.32
CA ASP A 66 1.09 15.84 -9.98
C ASP A 66 0.31 14.83 -9.15
N ILE A 67 0.45 13.58 -9.51
CA ILE A 67 -0.22 12.47 -8.84
C ILE A 67 0.82 11.58 -8.18
N VAL A 68 0.56 11.25 -6.92
CA VAL A 68 1.31 10.24 -6.19
C VAL A 68 0.35 9.14 -5.78
N VAL A 69 0.57 7.94 -6.27
CA VAL A 69 -0.14 6.73 -5.85
C VAL A 69 0.77 5.94 -4.93
N THR A 70 0.37 5.74 -3.69
CA THR A 70 1.11 4.94 -2.70
C THR A 70 0.27 3.75 -2.29
N VAL A 71 0.80 2.55 -2.48
CA VAL A 71 0.17 1.30 -2.05
C VAL A 71 0.97 0.73 -0.89
N ARG A 72 0.30 0.53 0.25
CA ARG A 72 0.88 -0.03 1.47
C ARG A 72 0.23 -1.37 1.77
N GLY A 73 1.03 -2.41 1.93
CA GLY A 73 0.57 -3.72 2.38
C GLY A 73 0.48 -3.84 3.91
N PRO A 74 0.16 -5.05 4.40
CA PRO A 74 0.01 -5.29 5.83
C PRO A 74 1.28 -4.94 6.60
N ARG A 75 1.09 -4.45 7.82
CA ARG A 75 2.16 -3.98 8.70
C ARG A 75 2.60 -5.09 9.64
N ARG A 76 3.90 -5.21 9.83
CA ARG A 76 4.51 -6.16 10.78
C ARG A 76 5.79 -5.57 11.39
N MET A 77 6.28 -6.24 12.42
CA MET A 77 7.62 -5.99 12.93
C MET A 77 8.65 -6.59 11.97
N LEU A 78 9.55 -5.76 11.46
CA LEU A 78 10.67 -6.18 10.62
C LEU A 78 11.96 -6.12 11.44
N ILE A 79 12.83 -7.11 11.23
CA ILE A 79 14.12 -7.19 11.91
C ILE A 79 15.22 -7.25 10.86
N VAL A 80 16.11 -6.28 10.90
CA VAL A 80 17.32 -6.25 10.05
C VAL A 80 18.51 -6.67 10.91
N ARG A 81 19.27 -7.62 10.40
CA ARG A 81 20.48 -8.14 11.05
C ARG A 81 21.69 -7.89 10.18
N GLU A 82 22.74 -7.45 10.79
CA GLU A 82 24.05 -7.29 10.17
C GLU A 82 24.91 -8.51 10.44
N LYS A 83 25.42 -9.11 9.37
CA LYS A 83 26.36 -10.21 9.46
C LYS A 83 27.79 -9.66 9.49
N GLU A 84 28.58 -10.17 10.41
CA GLU A 84 30.01 -9.89 10.50
C GLU A 84 30.80 -11.19 10.45
N ARG A 85 31.94 -11.16 9.78
CA ARG A 85 32.81 -12.32 9.70
C ARG A 85 33.75 -12.34 10.93
N VAL A 86 33.65 -13.41 11.70
CA VAL A 86 34.55 -13.68 12.83
C VAL A 86 35.33 -14.97 12.54
N GLY A 87 36.57 -14.80 12.12
CA GLY A 87 37.37 -15.89 11.62
C GLY A 87 36.77 -16.55 10.38
N PRO A 88 36.50 -17.88 10.38
CA PRO A 88 35.95 -18.61 9.25
C PRO A 88 34.41 -18.51 9.15
N ILE A 89 33.69 -17.98 10.15
CA ILE A 89 32.23 -18.02 10.25
C ILE A 89 31.61 -16.61 10.17
N TRP A 90 30.35 -16.58 9.69
CA TRP A 90 29.54 -15.36 9.69
C TRP A 90 28.54 -15.41 10.86
N ILE A 91 28.58 -14.39 11.72
CA ILE A 91 27.66 -14.25 12.85
C ILE A 91 26.78 -13.01 12.69
N ASN A 92 25.58 -13.05 13.25
CA ASN A 92 24.70 -11.87 13.35
C ASN A 92 25.14 -11.06 14.58
N ARG A 93 25.86 -9.95 14.37
CA ARG A 93 26.39 -9.13 15.47
C ARG A 93 25.42 -8.06 15.92
N ASN A 94 24.91 -7.31 14.97
CA ASN A 94 23.98 -6.21 15.24
C ASN A 94 22.63 -6.48 14.64
N GLN A 95 21.57 -6.00 15.32
CA GLN A 95 20.21 -6.05 14.80
C GLN A 95 19.43 -4.80 15.20
N ARG A 96 18.48 -4.42 14.33
CA ARG A 96 17.49 -3.37 14.62
C ARG A 96 16.10 -3.88 14.30
N ARG A 97 15.16 -3.52 15.18
CA ARG A 97 13.74 -3.84 15.04
C ARG A 97 13.02 -2.61 14.52
N PHE A 98 12.22 -2.80 13.50
CA PHE A 98 11.35 -1.78 12.91
C PHE A 98 9.91 -2.20 13.17
N PRO A 99 9.28 -1.70 14.26
CA PRO A 99 7.89 -2.02 14.55
C PRO A 99 6.97 -1.36 13.55
N ASP A 100 5.81 -1.96 13.32
CA ASP A 100 4.70 -1.42 12.53
C ASP A 100 5.11 -0.90 11.14
N ARG A 101 5.83 -1.74 10.37
CA ARG A 101 6.27 -1.40 9.01
C ARG A 101 5.50 -2.20 7.97
N SER A 102 5.07 -1.51 6.91
CA SER A 102 4.49 -2.18 5.76
C SER A 102 5.52 -3.11 5.12
N ILE A 103 5.14 -4.37 4.89
CA ILE A 103 6.02 -5.33 4.22
C ILE A 103 6.06 -5.06 2.72
N TYR A 104 4.98 -4.51 2.17
CA TYR A 104 4.87 -4.12 0.78
C TYR A 104 4.66 -2.61 0.69
N LEU A 105 5.41 -1.95 -0.19
CA LEU A 105 5.30 -0.52 -0.46
C LEU A 105 5.57 -0.25 -1.94
N SER A 106 4.59 0.27 -2.64
CA SER A 106 4.75 0.74 -4.01
C SER A 106 4.38 2.21 -4.09
N VAL A 107 5.25 3.00 -4.68
CA VAL A 107 5.04 4.43 -4.93
C VAL A 107 5.15 4.66 -6.42
N ALA A 108 4.11 5.19 -7.02
CA ALA A 108 4.07 5.57 -8.43
C ALA A 108 3.76 7.07 -8.56
N THR A 109 4.46 7.75 -9.44
CA THR A 109 4.26 9.19 -9.72
C THR A 109 4.23 9.42 -11.22
N ASN A 110 3.73 10.58 -11.66
CA ASN A 110 3.69 10.95 -13.08
C ASN A 110 5.02 11.56 -13.57
N ARG A 111 5.84 12.08 -12.66
CA ARG A 111 7.19 12.59 -12.92
C ARG A 111 8.06 12.45 -11.67
N PRO A 112 9.39 12.63 -11.77
CA PRO A 112 10.29 12.51 -10.63
C PRO A 112 9.86 13.38 -9.44
N ILE A 113 9.84 12.78 -8.25
CA ILE A 113 9.36 13.45 -7.02
C ILE A 113 10.08 14.77 -6.78
N LYS A 114 11.38 14.83 -7.06
CA LYS A 114 12.22 16.02 -6.86
C LYS A 114 11.85 17.20 -7.75
N GLU A 115 11.12 16.98 -8.84
CA GLU A 115 10.70 18.03 -9.77
C GLU A 115 9.49 18.83 -9.27
N PHE A 116 8.66 18.26 -8.40
CA PHE A 116 7.44 18.89 -7.92
C PHE A 116 7.34 19.00 -6.40
N LEU A 117 8.18 18.29 -5.64
CA LEU A 117 8.22 18.35 -4.18
C LEU A 117 9.61 18.70 -3.67
N SER A 118 9.66 19.63 -2.70
CA SER A 118 10.86 19.85 -1.90
C SER A 118 11.14 18.63 -1.00
N GLU A 119 12.38 18.46 -0.57
CA GLU A 119 12.72 17.38 0.38
C GLU A 119 11.93 17.47 1.69
N GLU A 120 11.66 18.70 2.19
CA GLU A 120 10.87 18.90 3.40
C GLU A 120 9.42 18.48 3.20
N ALA A 121 8.80 18.83 2.06
CA ALA A 121 7.45 18.42 1.72
C ALA A 121 7.36 16.90 1.58
N ALA A 122 8.29 16.28 0.86
CA ALA A 122 8.35 14.82 0.70
C ALA A 122 8.53 14.09 2.05
N ARG A 123 9.31 14.67 2.99
CA ARG A 123 9.46 14.14 4.36
C ARG A 123 8.18 14.28 5.16
N ARG A 124 7.57 15.46 5.16
CA ARG A 124 6.32 15.77 5.89
C ARG A 124 5.19 14.84 5.44
N ASP A 125 5.03 14.68 4.13
CA ASP A 125 3.96 13.92 3.52
C ASP A 125 4.31 12.42 3.38
N LYS A 126 5.51 12.01 3.83
CA LYS A 126 6.04 10.64 3.80
C LYS A 126 6.08 10.03 2.39
N ILE A 127 6.37 10.84 1.38
CA ILE A 127 6.46 10.42 -0.02
C ILE A 127 7.84 9.83 -0.32
N GLY A 128 7.84 8.72 -1.06
CA GLY A 128 9.04 7.95 -1.39
C GLY A 128 9.41 6.90 -0.36
N LEU A 129 10.21 5.92 -0.76
CA LEU A 129 10.52 4.72 0.04
C LEU A 129 11.20 5.06 1.37
N ALA A 130 12.18 5.96 1.34
CA ALA A 130 12.92 6.35 2.54
C ALA A 130 12.07 7.10 3.55
N ASN A 131 11.22 8.02 3.08
CA ASN A 131 10.36 8.84 3.93
C ASN A 131 9.21 8.04 4.53
N ALA A 132 8.62 7.11 3.76
CA ALA A 132 7.57 6.22 4.23
C ALA A 132 8.04 5.28 5.37
N GLN A 133 9.34 5.01 5.45
CA GLN A 133 9.95 4.14 6.46
C GLN A 133 10.64 4.91 7.60
N ARG A 134 10.55 6.25 7.61
CA ARG A 134 11.13 7.06 8.69
C ARG A 134 10.36 6.82 10.00
N PRO A 135 11.07 6.57 11.13
CA PRO A 135 10.41 6.47 12.43
C PRO A 135 9.82 7.83 12.84
N PRO A 136 8.84 7.84 13.74
CA PRO A 136 8.39 9.07 14.38
C PRO A 136 9.56 9.80 15.04
N THR A 137 9.56 11.12 14.98
CA THR A 137 10.58 11.99 15.60
C THR A 137 10.71 11.69 17.10
N GLY A 138 11.94 11.47 17.59
CA GLY A 138 12.21 11.26 19.02
C GLY A 138 13.11 10.07 19.36
N PHE A 139 13.63 9.33 18.38
CA PHE A 139 14.59 8.26 18.63
C PHE A 139 16.02 8.77 18.35
N ASP A 140 16.80 8.97 19.41
CA ASP A 140 18.08 9.66 19.45
C ASP A 140 19.32 8.91 18.88
N PHE A 141 19.15 7.92 18.03
CA PHE A 141 20.29 7.24 17.36
C PHE A 141 20.11 7.26 15.84
N GLU A 142 20.08 8.45 15.27
CA GLU A 142 19.66 8.66 13.87
C GLU A 142 20.60 7.98 12.85
N PHE A 143 21.91 7.95 13.11
CA PHE A 143 22.89 7.42 12.16
C PHE A 143 22.82 5.88 12.02
N ASP A 144 22.77 5.17 13.14
CA ASP A 144 22.66 3.70 13.14
C ASP A 144 21.33 3.23 12.55
N ILE A 145 20.24 3.93 12.91
CA ILE A 145 18.89 3.63 12.40
C ILE A 145 18.83 3.89 10.88
N ALA A 146 19.45 4.95 10.39
CA ALA A 146 19.47 5.27 8.96
C ALA A 146 20.12 4.16 8.15
N ARG A 147 21.29 3.66 8.57
CA ARG A 147 22.02 2.57 7.90
C ARG A 147 21.17 1.28 7.81
N PHE A 148 20.53 0.89 8.92
CA PHE A 148 19.68 -0.29 8.95
C PHE A 148 18.38 -0.10 8.15
N ARG A 149 17.80 1.12 8.14
CA ARG A 149 16.65 1.46 7.30
C ARG A 149 16.99 1.35 5.81
N ASP A 150 18.13 1.90 5.40
CA ASP A 150 18.56 1.86 4.01
C ASP A 150 18.87 0.41 3.57
N ALA A 151 19.42 -0.40 4.48
CA ALA A 151 19.58 -1.83 4.25
C ALA A 151 18.24 -2.56 4.13
N LEU A 152 17.24 -2.21 4.98
CA LEU A 152 15.88 -2.75 4.90
C LEU A 152 15.25 -2.45 3.54
N ILE A 153 15.29 -1.19 3.10
CA ILE A 153 14.74 -0.77 1.81
C ILE A 153 15.40 -1.56 0.69
N ARG A 154 16.72 -1.59 0.62
CA ARG A 154 17.47 -2.34 -0.39
C ARG A 154 17.11 -3.83 -0.44
N ILE A 155 16.93 -4.48 0.73
CA ILE A 155 16.54 -5.89 0.79
C ILE A 155 15.12 -6.09 0.24
N LEU A 156 14.19 -5.19 0.56
CA LEU A 156 12.80 -5.29 0.12
C LEU A 156 12.64 -4.88 -1.36
N GLU A 157 13.45 -3.95 -1.87
CA GLU A 157 13.57 -3.65 -3.30
C GLU A 157 14.09 -4.86 -4.08
N GLY A 158 15.16 -5.51 -3.59
CA GLY A 158 15.68 -6.74 -4.20
C GLY A 158 14.67 -7.89 -4.23
N LYS A 159 13.67 -7.88 -3.36
CA LYS A 159 12.53 -8.80 -3.35
C LYS A 159 11.32 -8.30 -4.15
N GLN A 160 11.42 -7.15 -4.80
CA GLN A 160 10.30 -6.49 -5.49
C GLN A 160 9.07 -6.19 -4.58
N LEU A 161 9.29 -6.14 -3.27
CA LEU A 161 8.27 -5.77 -2.30
C LEU A 161 8.19 -4.25 -2.11
N TYR A 162 9.31 -3.55 -2.38
CA TYR A 162 9.39 -2.09 -2.40
C TYR A 162 9.70 -1.64 -3.81
N THR A 163 8.88 -0.75 -4.35
CA THR A 163 9.04 -0.22 -5.71
C THR A 163 8.78 1.28 -5.71
N LEU A 164 9.62 2.01 -6.43
CA LEU A 164 9.41 3.41 -6.77
C LEU A 164 9.42 3.52 -8.29
N ASP A 165 8.30 3.95 -8.86
CA ASP A 165 8.16 4.19 -10.29
C ASP A 165 7.77 5.66 -10.51
N GLU A 166 8.77 6.48 -10.81
CA GLU A 166 8.60 7.93 -11.01
C GLU A 166 7.90 8.30 -12.34
N ARG A 167 7.48 7.30 -13.13
CA ARG A 167 6.68 7.43 -14.35
C ARG A 167 5.54 6.41 -14.41
N GLY A 168 5.20 5.84 -13.25
CA GLY A 168 4.18 4.81 -13.13
C GLY A 168 2.73 5.34 -13.18
N VAL A 169 2.54 6.67 -13.20
CA VAL A 169 1.24 7.30 -13.39
C VAL A 169 1.22 7.97 -14.76
N THR A 170 0.22 7.64 -15.57
CA THR A 170 0.03 8.22 -16.90
C THR A 170 -1.30 8.96 -16.96
N PHE A 171 -1.27 10.21 -17.40
CA PHE A 171 -2.48 10.96 -17.70
C PHE A 171 -3.04 10.53 -19.06
N LEU A 172 -4.24 9.99 -19.07
CA LEU A 172 -4.99 9.61 -20.28
C LEU A 172 -5.72 10.81 -20.89
N SER A 173 -6.06 11.79 -20.05
CA SER A 173 -6.62 13.10 -20.43
C SER A 173 -6.18 14.13 -19.38
N PRO A 174 -6.44 15.44 -19.56
CA PRO A 174 -6.05 16.45 -18.58
C PRO A 174 -6.60 16.25 -17.16
N ALA A 175 -7.60 15.38 -16.99
CA ALA A 175 -8.24 15.11 -15.71
C ALA A 175 -8.21 13.61 -15.32
N LEU A 176 -8.04 12.71 -16.28
CA LEU A 176 -8.08 11.26 -16.05
C LEU A 176 -6.67 10.69 -16.07
N PHE A 177 -6.32 9.94 -15.04
CA PHE A 177 -5.04 9.24 -14.97
C PHE A 177 -5.22 7.75 -14.67
N SER A 178 -4.19 6.97 -14.97
CA SER A 178 -4.10 5.56 -14.61
C SER A 178 -2.70 5.22 -14.12
N SER A 179 -2.63 4.22 -13.26
CA SER A 179 -1.38 3.65 -12.77
C SER A 179 -1.51 2.14 -12.66
N GLN A 180 -0.44 1.41 -12.97
CA GLN A 180 -0.38 -0.04 -12.84
C GLN A 180 0.59 -0.43 -11.75
N ILE A 181 0.09 -1.05 -10.70
CA ILE A 181 0.85 -1.48 -9.53
C ILE A 181 1.07 -2.99 -9.61
N LYS A 182 2.32 -3.41 -9.61
CA LYS A 182 2.69 -4.84 -9.66
C LYS A 182 2.65 -5.45 -8.27
N ILE A 183 1.88 -6.51 -8.09
CA ILE A 183 1.83 -7.30 -6.86
C ILE A 183 2.62 -8.59 -7.09
N PRO A 184 3.84 -8.73 -6.54
CA PRO A 184 4.68 -9.90 -6.78
C PRO A 184 4.13 -11.16 -6.13
N ALA A 185 4.57 -12.34 -6.58
CA ALA A 185 4.15 -13.63 -6.05
C ALA A 185 4.40 -13.80 -4.53
N ILE A 186 5.41 -13.12 -4.02
CA ILE A 186 5.79 -13.16 -2.59
C ILE A 186 5.07 -12.09 -1.76
N ALA A 187 4.14 -11.33 -2.35
CA ALA A 187 3.38 -10.31 -1.62
C ALA A 187 2.63 -10.94 -0.44
N PRO A 188 2.67 -10.33 0.75
CA PRO A 188 1.96 -10.85 1.91
C PRO A 188 0.46 -10.77 1.73
N THR A 189 -0.25 -11.76 2.24
CA THR A 189 -1.72 -11.74 2.32
C THR A 189 -2.19 -10.80 3.42
N GLY A 190 -3.34 -10.16 3.22
CA GLY A 190 -3.97 -9.25 4.15
C GLY A 190 -4.52 -7.97 3.49
N PRO A 191 -4.90 -6.98 4.29
CA PRO A 191 -5.42 -5.71 3.79
C PRO A 191 -4.30 -4.84 3.22
N TYR A 192 -4.60 -4.20 2.09
CA TYR A 192 -3.77 -3.22 1.42
C TYR A 192 -4.49 -1.90 1.34
N GLU A 193 -3.77 -0.81 1.58
CA GLU A 193 -4.25 0.56 1.48
C GLU A 193 -3.64 1.23 0.24
N VAL A 194 -4.48 1.85 -0.57
CA VAL A 194 -4.08 2.66 -1.72
C VAL A 194 -4.41 4.11 -1.40
N GLU A 195 -3.40 4.93 -1.29
CA GLU A 195 -3.51 6.36 -1.08
C GLU A 195 -3.13 7.08 -2.37
N VAL A 196 -4.01 7.91 -2.86
CA VAL A 196 -3.79 8.78 -4.03
C VAL A 196 -3.78 10.21 -3.56
N LEU A 197 -2.71 10.91 -3.87
CA LEU A 197 -2.51 12.32 -3.54
C LEU A 197 -2.43 13.14 -4.83
N LEU A 198 -3.21 14.21 -4.87
CA LEU A 198 -3.16 15.22 -5.92
C LEU A 198 -2.35 16.42 -5.42
N TYR A 199 -1.31 16.77 -6.16
CA TYR A 199 -0.47 17.92 -5.90
C TYR A 199 -0.60 18.98 -7.00
N ALA A 200 -0.44 20.26 -6.62
CA ALA A 200 -0.12 21.33 -7.54
C ALA A 200 0.72 22.38 -6.79
N GLY A 201 1.76 22.88 -7.44
CA GLY A 201 2.68 23.84 -6.84
C GLY A 201 3.32 23.37 -5.53
N GLY A 202 3.58 22.05 -5.39
CA GLY A 202 4.19 21.47 -4.19
C GLY A 202 3.27 21.31 -2.97
N SER A 203 1.96 21.55 -3.13
CA SER A 203 0.96 21.43 -2.05
C SER A 203 -0.08 20.37 -2.38
N ILE A 204 -0.55 19.63 -1.35
CA ILE A 204 -1.63 18.67 -1.50
C ILE A 204 -2.95 19.42 -1.72
N LEU A 205 -3.63 19.14 -2.82
CA LEU A 205 -4.97 19.66 -3.14
C LEU A 205 -6.07 18.70 -2.69
N ALA A 206 -5.86 17.41 -2.93
CA ALA A 206 -6.83 16.38 -2.57
C ALA A 206 -6.13 15.08 -2.20
N ARG A 207 -6.80 14.29 -1.36
CA ARG A 207 -6.37 12.97 -0.91
C ARG A 207 -7.55 12.02 -0.98
N GLN A 208 -7.32 10.87 -1.60
CA GLN A 208 -8.28 9.77 -1.64
C GLN A 208 -7.60 8.49 -1.16
N THR A 209 -8.29 7.78 -0.27
CA THR A 209 -7.82 6.48 0.22
C THR A 209 -8.85 5.42 -0.13
N THR A 210 -8.39 4.29 -0.65
CA THR A 210 -9.19 3.11 -0.93
C THR A 210 -8.42 1.87 -0.53
N ASN A 211 -9.11 0.74 -0.35
CA ASN A 211 -8.53 -0.50 0.14
C ASN A 211 -8.83 -1.66 -0.79
N PHE A 212 -7.92 -2.63 -0.82
CA PHE A 212 -8.16 -3.94 -1.41
C PHE A 212 -7.55 -5.03 -0.52
N GLU A 213 -7.90 -6.26 -0.77
CA GLU A 213 -7.43 -7.39 0.01
C GLU A 213 -6.67 -8.38 -0.88
N VAL A 214 -5.52 -8.84 -0.39
CA VAL A 214 -4.79 -9.95 -0.99
C VAL A 214 -5.08 -11.19 -0.17
N VAL A 215 -5.73 -12.18 -0.79
CA VAL A 215 -6.15 -13.44 -0.15
C VAL A 215 -5.46 -14.62 -0.78
N LYS A 216 -5.15 -15.63 0.04
CA LYS A 216 -4.63 -16.89 -0.46
C LYS A 216 -5.80 -17.77 -0.89
N THR A 217 -5.82 -18.20 -2.16
CA THR A 217 -6.79 -19.16 -2.67
C THR A 217 -6.03 -20.41 -3.08
N GLY A 218 -6.30 -21.52 -2.43
CA GLY A 218 -5.65 -22.80 -2.74
C GLY A 218 -6.55 -23.98 -2.41
N ALA A 219 -6.10 -25.19 -2.74
CA ALA A 219 -6.79 -26.44 -2.37
C ALA A 219 -7.03 -26.53 -0.86
N GLU A 220 -6.07 -26.04 -0.06
CA GLU A 220 -6.19 -25.96 1.41
C GLU A 220 -7.41 -25.15 1.87
N GLN A 221 -7.66 -24.01 1.22
CA GLN A 221 -8.82 -23.17 1.58
C GLN A 221 -10.12 -23.83 1.15
N ARG A 222 -10.16 -24.50 -0.01
CA ARG A 222 -11.34 -25.27 -0.44
C ARG A 222 -11.62 -26.43 0.51
N MET A 223 -10.58 -27.14 1.00
CA MET A 223 -10.71 -28.18 2.00
C MET A 223 -11.20 -27.62 3.34
N THR A 224 -10.61 -26.51 3.79
CA THR A 224 -11.02 -25.86 5.04
C THR A 224 -12.46 -25.34 4.96
N SER A 225 -12.83 -24.69 3.85
CA SER A 225 -14.21 -24.25 3.64
C SER A 225 -15.18 -25.44 3.58
N ALA A 226 -14.84 -26.51 2.86
CA ALA A 226 -15.67 -27.71 2.80
C ALA A 226 -15.84 -28.37 4.18
N ALA A 227 -14.79 -28.39 4.99
CA ALA A 227 -14.85 -28.91 6.36
C ALA A 227 -15.69 -28.06 7.31
N HIS A 228 -15.69 -26.71 7.11
CA HIS A 228 -16.48 -25.79 7.94
C HIS A 228 -17.92 -25.63 7.46
N ASP A 229 -18.14 -25.52 6.16
CA ASP A 229 -19.47 -25.26 5.59
C ASP A 229 -20.35 -26.51 5.55
N ARG A 230 -19.72 -27.70 5.40
CA ARG A 230 -20.42 -29.01 5.31
C ARG A 230 -19.69 -30.12 6.08
N PRO A 231 -19.57 -30.02 7.42
CA PRO A 231 -18.74 -30.91 8.21
C PRO A 231 -19.13 -32.39 8.12
N LEU A 232 -20.44 -32.67 8.05
CA LEU A 232 -20.95 -34.02 7.91
C LEU A 232 -20.58 -34.67 6.56
N LEU A 233 -20.72 -33.92 5.47
CA LEU A 233 -20.35 -34.41 4.13
C LEU A 233 -18.86 -34.60 4.00
N TYR A 234 -18.05 -33.68 4.55
CA TYR A 234 -16.59 -33.79 4.56
C TYR A 234 -16.13 -35.00 5.39
N GLY A 235 -16.68 -35.22 6.59
CA GLY A 235 -16.39 -36.36 7.43
C GLY A 235 -16.76 -37.68 6.76
N LEU A 236 -17.96 -37.78 6.15
CA LEU A 236 -18.39 -38.97 5.43
C LEU A 236 -17.48 -39.27 4.23
N ALA A 237 -17.11 -38.24 3.44
CA ALA A 237 -16.20 -38.42 2.32
C ALA A 237 -14.81 -38.93 2.78
N THR A 238 -14.28 -38.37 3.88
CA THR A 238 -12.98 -38.74 4.44
C THR A 238 -12.99 -40.19 4.91
N VAL A 239 -14.04 -40.61 5.61
CA VAL A 239 -14.21 -42.01 6.06
C VAL A 239 -14.31 -42.96 4.86
N THR A 240 -15.09 -42.60 3.85
CA THR A 240 -15.25 -43.44 2.64
C THR A 240 -13.92 -43.61 1.92
N VAL A 241 -13.13 -42.52 1.74
CA VAL A 241 -11.79 -42.59 1.12
C VAL A 241 -10.85 -43.47 1.95
N ALA A 242 -10.85 -43.32 3.28
CA ALA A 242 -10.02 -44.14 4.16
C ALA A 242 -10.35 -45.64 4.06
N LEU A 243 -11.63 -46.01 4.02
CA LEU A 243 -12.08 -47.39 3.85
C LEU A 243 -11.69 -47.95 2.48
N LEU A 244 -11.83 -47.18 1.41
CA LEU A 244 -11.44 -47.58 0.06
C LEU A 244 -9.93 -47.80 -0.05
N LEU A 245 -9.12 -46.92 0.53
CA LEU A 245 -7.68 -47.06 0.55
C LEU A 245 -7.23 -48.27 1.38
N GLY A 246 -7.84 -48.49 2.54
CA GLY A 246 -7.59 -49.67 3.39
C GLY A 246 -7.95 -50.97 2.66
N TRP A 247 -9.10 -51.01 2.00
CA TRP A 247 -9.50 -52.17 1.19
C TRP A 247 -8.54 -52.41 0.02
N LEU A 248 -8.20 -51.34 -0.72
CA LEU A 248 -7.26 -51.42 -1.84
C LEU A 248 -5.88 -51.91 -1.39
N ALA A 249 -5.38 -51.39 -0.27
CA ALA A 249 -4.12 -51.87 0.32
C ALA A 249 -4.18 -53.37 0.65
N THR A 250 -5.28 -53.84 1.23
CA THR A 250 -5.46 -55.29 1.55
C THR A 250 -5.47 -56.12 0.28
N VAL A 251 -6.08 -55.65 -0.82
CA VAL A 251 -6.11 -56.36 -2.10
C VAL A 251 -4.72 -56.43 -2.75
N ILE A 252 -3.98 -55.32 -2.74
CA ILE A 252 -2.66 -55.20 -3.39
C ILE A 252 -1.59 -56.00 -2.61
N PHE A 253 -1.64 -55.93 -1.28
CA PHE A 253 -0.62 -56.56 -0.42
C PHE A 253 -1.05 -57.95 0.10
N ARG A 254 -2.16 -58.50 -0.38
CA ARG A 254 -2.56 -59.85 -0.08
C ARG A 254 -1.59 -60.82 -0.77
N ARG A 255 -0.61 -61.27 -0.02
CA ARG A 255 0.25 -62.41 -0.41
C ARG A 255 -0.51 -63.71 -0.11
N ASP A 256 -0.68 -64.51 -1.12
CA ASP A 256 -1.08 -65.95 -0.97
C ASP A 256 -0.03 -66.72 -0.20
#